data_2cfc85b10c9c045bbe3a23a945b90c8c
#
_entry.id   2cfc85b10c9c045bbe3a23a945b90c8c
#
_cell.length_a   1.000
_cell.length_b   1.000
_cell.length_c   1.000
_cell.angle_alpha   90.00
_cell.angle_beta   90.00
_cell.angle_gamma   90.00
#
_symmetry.space_group_name_H-M   'P 1'
#
loop_
_entity.id
_entity.type
_entity.pdbx_description
1 polymer ?
#
loop_
_entity_poly.entity_id
_entity_poly.type
_entity_poly.pdbx_seq_one_letter_code
_entity_poly.pdbx_strand_id
1 'polypeptide(L)'
;ERMKNLQRSGTVSLHQLETADVAHAQAQATSAAARSALEEIDVNLSYSVATAPFKGVVVRKMVEEGNMVAPGQGLFIIEDDSRLRIIAPVGSDLAEGLKPGQVLPVRIGGETVQGFIEGIVPSGSTNAPGLRVQLIVDNAGHRFRAGTLAVVDVPLGASEVTGILIPREALIEKGR
;
A
#
# COMPACT_ATOMS: atom_id res chain seq x y z
N GLU A 1 48.32 -12.10 -24.35
CA GLU A 1 49.24 -13.19 -23.92
C GLU A 1 50.28 -13.55 -24.99
N ARG A 2 49.86 -13.71 -26.26
CA ARG A 2 50.77 -14.09 -27.37
C ARG A 2 51.89 -13.04 -27.57
N MET A 3 51.63 -11.75 -27.53
CA MET A 3 52.59 -10.65 -27.66
C MET A 3 53.59 -10.61 -26.49
N LYS A 4 53.13 -10.84 -25.26
CA LYS A 4 54.00 -10.92 -24.06
C LYS A 4 54.98 -12.09 -24.12
N ASN A 5 54.59 -13.22 -24.68
CA ASN A 5 55.46 -14.36 -24.88
C ASN A 5 56.51 -14.10 -25.98
N LEU A 6 56.13 -13.43 -27.08
CA LEU A 6 57.02 -13.04 -28.15
C LEU A 6 58.08 -12.00 -27.73
N GLN A 7 57.71 -11.09 -26.81
CA GLN A 7 58.64 -10.14 -26.22
C GLN A 7 59.70 -10.83 -25.36
N ARG A 8 59.32 -11.83 -24.55
CA ARG A 8 60.29 -12.64 -23.75
C ARG A 8 61.27 -13.37 -24.56
N SER A 9 60.95 -13.76 -25.80
CA SER A 9 61.83 -14.38 -26.76
C SER A 9 62.66 -13.38 -27.59
N GLY A 10 62.53 -12.06 -27.31
CA GLY A 10 63.29 -11.01 -28.02
C GLY A 10 62.81 -10.72 -29.45
N THR A 11 61.64 -11.27 -29.84
CA THR A 11 61.11 -11.17 -31.21
C THR A 11 60.28 -9.92 -31.45
N VAL A 12 59.81 -9.24 -30.37
CA VAL A 12 58.95 -8.07 -30.47
C VAL A 12 59.51 -6.96 -29.58
N SER A 13 59.49 -5.69 -30.07
CA SER A 13 59.94 -4.53 -29.29
C SER A 13 58.95 -4.13 -28.18
N LEU A 14 59.47 -3.50 -27.13
CA LEU A 14 58.63 -2.97 -26.03
C LEU A 14 57.51 -2.06 -26.56
N HIS A 15 57.82 -1.20 -27.51
CA HIS A 15 56.83 -0.28 -28.11
C HIS A 15 55.70 -0.99 -28.85
N GLN A 16 55.98 -2.13 -29.50
CA GLN A 16 54.96 -2.93 -30.17
C GLN A 16 54.04 -3.62 -29.14
N LEU A 17 54.57 -4.04 -27.99
CA LEU A 17 53.77 -4.57 -26.90
C LEU A 17 52.86 -3.53 -26.30
N GLU A 18 53.40 -2.33 -25.98
CA GLU A 18 52.62 -1.19 -25.43
C GLU A 18 51.51 -0.79 -26.39
N THR A 19 51.79 -0.70 -27.68
CA THR A 19 50.78 -0.37 -28.70
C THR A 19 49.66 -1.42 -28.75
N ALA A 20 50.01 -2.71 -28.63
CA ALA A 20 49.03 -3.77 -28.61
C ALA A 20 48.20 -3.79 -27.32
N ASP A 21 48.82 -3.48 -26.17
CA ASP A 21 48.10 -3.36 -24.88
C ASP A 21 47.14 -2.17 -24.88
N VAL A 22 47.54 -1.01 -25.44
CA VAL A 22 46.65 0.15 -25.62
C VAL A 22 45.49 -0.19 -26.56
N ALA A 23 45.76 -0.81 -27.70
CA ALA A 23 44.70 -1.21 -28.64
C ALA A 23 43.74 -2.21 -28.03
N HIS A 24 44.24 -3.14 -27.22
CA HIS A 24 43.40 -4.09 -26.48
C HIS A 24 42.53 -3.38 -25.43
N ALA A 25 43.13 -2.49 -24.63
CA ALA A 25 42.38 -1.71 -23.66
C ALA A 25 41.28 -0.85 -24.32
N GLN A 26 41.61 -0.21 -25.46
CA GLN A 26 40.62 0.57 -26.22
C GLN A 26 39.49 -0.31 -26.74
N ALA A 27 39.78 -1.48 -27.28
CA ALA A 27 38.75 -2.41 -27.75
C ALA A 27 37.87 -2.91 -26.62
N GLN A 28 38.45 -3.18 -25.44
CA GLN A 28 37.68 -3.53 -24.24
C GLN A 28 36.74 -2.39 -23.79
N ALA A 29 37.27 -1.17 -23.74
CA ALA A 29 36.45 -0.01 -23.37
C ALA A 29 35.30 0.22 -24.36
N THR A 30 35.54 0.09 -25.65
CA THR A 30 34.50 0.18 -26.68
C THR A 30 33.45 -0.94 -26.52
N SER A 31 33.88 -2.15 -26.25
CA SER A 31 32.96 -3.28 -26.00
C SER A 31 32.12 -3.05 -24.74
N ALA A 32 32.73 -2.54 -23.65
CA ALA A 32 32.03 -2.22 -22.42
C ALA A 32 30.98 -1.11 -22.65
N ALA A 33 31.37 -0.04 -23.36
CA ALA A 33 30.42 1.05 -23.68
C ALA A 33 29.22 0.56 -24.52
N ALA A 34 29.49 -0.33 -25.51
CA ALA A 34 28.42 -0.91 -26.32
C ALA A 34 27.46 -1.80 -25.49
N ARG A 35 27.98 -2.54 -24.50
CA ARG A 35 27.15 -3.32 -23.59
C ARG A 35 26.29 -2.43 -22.71
N SER A 36 26.88 -1.38 -22.13
CA SER A 36 26.10 -0.43 -21.32
C SER A 36 24.99 0.27 -22.13
N ALA A 37 25.24 0.59 -23.38
CA ALA A 37 24.23 1.13 -24.28
C ALA A 37 23.08 0.14 -24.55
N LEU A 38 23.39 -1.14 -24.72
CA LEU A 38 22.36 -2.18 -24.84
C LEU A 38 21.52 -2.32 -23.57
N GLU A 39 22.18 -2.34 -22.40
CA GLU A 39 21.49 -2.41 -21.10
C GLU A 39 20.54 -1.21 -20.91
N GLU A 40 20.94 -0.01 -21.30
CA GLU A 40 20.08 1.18 -21.27
C GLU A 40 18.86 1.01 -22.17
N ILE A 41 19.03 0.49 -23.38
CA ILE A 41 17.92 0.22 -24.31
C ILE A 41 16.98 -0.83 -23.73
N ASP A 42 17.50 -1.89 -23.14
CA ASP A 42 16.68 -2.96 -22.52
C ASP A 42 15.86 -2.42 -21.35
N VAL A 43 16.44 -1.56 -20.51
CA VAL A 43 15.72 -0.87 -19.44
C VAL A 43 14.59 0.01 -20.00
N ASN A 44 14.87 0.80 -21.03
CA ASN A 44 13.88 1.65 -21.68
C ASN A 44 12.75 0.81 -22.32
N LEU A 45 13.10 -0.32 -22.92
CA LEU A 45 12.10 -1.24 -23.48
C LEU A 45 11.22 -1.86 -22.39
N SER A 46 11.78 -2.16 -21.22
CA SER A 46 11.00 -2.69 -20.09
C SER A 46 9.90 -1.74 -19.63
N TYR A 47 10.09 -0.43 -19.76
CA TYR A 47 9.08 0.57 -19.44
C TYR A 47 7.96 0.66 -20.48
N SER A 48 8.07 0.01 -21.63
CA SER A 48 7.00 -0.02 -22.62
C SER A 48 5.81 -0.89 -22.22
N VAL A 49 5.97 -1.74 -21.22
CA VAL A 49 4.92 -2.61 -20.69
C VAL A 49 4.70 -2.31 -19.22
N ALA A 50 3.55 -1.71 -18.90
CA ALA A 50 3.13 -1.48 -17.53
C ALA A 50 2.37 -2.71 -17.00
N THR A 51 2.89 -3.35 -15.96
CA THR A 51 2.25 -4.49 -15.31
C THR A 51 1.74 -4.10 -13.92
N ALA A 52 0.63 -4.71 -13.49
CA ALA A 52 0.12 -4.51 -12.15
C ALA A 52 1.11 -5.11 -11.12
N PRO A 53 1.53 -4.34 -10.10
CA PRO A 53 2.50 -4.81 -9.11
C PRO A 53 1.90 -5.81 -8.09
N PHE A 54 0.58 -5.86 -7.99
CA PHE A 54 -0.16 -6.76 -7.10
C PHE A 54 -1.54 -7.11 -7.71
N LYS A 55 -2.21 -8.08 -7.12
CA LYS A 55 -3.60 -8.44 -7.48
C LYS A 55 -4.55 -7.39 -6.90
N GLY A 56 -5.45 -6.87 -7.72
CA GLY A 56 -6.39 -5.84 -7.27
C GLY A 56 -7.38 -5.46 -8.36
N VAL A 57 -8.19 -4.46 -8.06
CA VAL A 57 -9.21 -3.92 -8.97
C VAL A 57 -8.75 -2.56 -9.50
N VAL A 58 -8.90 -2.34 -10.79
CA VAL A 58 -8.67 -1.03 -11.41
C VAL A 58 -9.81 -0.10 -11.03
N VAL A 59 -9.51 0.88 -10.17
CA VAL A 59 -10.50 1.87 -9.69
C VAL A 59 -10.64 3.02 -10.68
N ARG A 60 -9.54 3.38 -11.32
CA ARG A 60 -9.54 4.48 -12.30
C ARG A 60 -8.53 4.22 -13.41
N LYS A 61 -8.97 4.46 -14.63
CA LYS A 61 -8.13 4.59 -15.83
C LYS A 61 -7.89 6.08 -16.06
N MET A 62 -6.64 6.49 -16.18
CA MET A 62 -6.25 7.91 -16.31
C MET A 62 -5.83 8.28 -17.72
N VAL A 63 -5.67 7.30 -18.59
CA VAL A 63 -5.24 7.47 -19.97
C VAL A 63 -6.08 6.60 -20.90
N GLU A 64 -6.29 7.06 -22.13
CA GLU A 64 -7.02 6.31 -23.17
C GLU A 64 -6.05 5.79 -24.23
N GLU A 65 -6.49 4.78 -24.97
CA GLU A 65 -5.74 4.26 -26.12
C GLU A 65 -5.49 5.38 -27.13
N GLY A 66 -4.28 5.45 -27.63
CA GLY A 66 -3.84 6.51 -28.53
C GLY A 66 -3.28 7.76 -27.83
N ASN A 67 -3.38 7.86 -26.51
CA ASN A 67 -2.76 8.95 -25.79
C ASN A 67 -1.25 8.78 -25.72
N MET A 68 -0.51 9.87 -25.88
CA MET A 68 0.92 9.91 -25.57
C MET A 68 1.09 9.95 -24.06
N VAL A 69 1.96 9.10 -23.54
CA VAL A 69 2.31 9.03 -22.12
C VAL A 69 3.78 9.33 -21.91
N ALA A 70 4.11 9.97 -20.80
CA ALA A 70 5.47 10.30 -20.42
C ALA A 70 5.94 9.42 -19.24
N PRO A 71 7.25 9.21 -19.07
CA PRO A 71 7.79 8.54 -17.90
C PRO A 71 7.33 9.23 -16.61
N GLY A 72 6.83 8.43 -15.64
CA GLY A 72 6.28 8.95 -14.38
C GLY A 72 4.82 9.35 -14.41
N GLN A 73 4.16 9.31 -15.56
CA GLN A 73 2.72 9.57 -15.66
C GLN A 73 1.92 8.39 -15.12
N GLY A 74 0.93 8.68 -14.25
CA GLY A 74 -0.02 7.68 -13.77
C GLY A 74 -0.93 7.17 -14.89
N LEU A 75 -1.03 5.86 -15.06
CA LEU A 75 -1.87 5.24 -16.07
C LEU A 75 -3.17 4.70 -15.46
N PHE A 76 -3.06 4.03 -14.33
CA PHE A 76 -4.16 3.38 -13.63
C PHE A 76 -4.02 3.58 -12.13
N ILE A 77 -5.14 3.58 -11.43
CA ILE A 77 -5.19 3.43 -9.98
C ILE A 77 -5.73 2.03 -9.70
N ILE A 78 -4.92 1.24 -8.99
CA ILE A 78 -5.25 -0.14 -8.62
C ILE A 78 -5.35 -0.20 -7.10
N GLU A 79 -6.41 -0.79 -6.60
CA GLU A 79 -6.62 -1.01 -5.17
C GLU A 79 -6.63 -2.49 -4.87
N ASP A 80 -5.97 -2.87 -3.76
CA ASP A 80 -6.08 -4.20 -3.18
C ASP A 80 -7.33 -4.22 -2.29
N ASP A 81 -8.37 -4.89 -2.76
CA ASP A 81 -9.65 -5.02 -2.09
C ASP A 81 -9.79 -6.35 -1.32
N SER A 82 -8.70 -7.11 -1.15
CA SER A 82 -8.68 -8.36 -0.38
C SER A 82 -9.00 -8.14 1.10
N ARG A 83 -8.68 -6.96 1.61
CA ARG A 83 -8.99 -6.51 2.97
C ARG A 83 -9.52 -5.08 2.94
N LEU A 84 -10.57 -4.83 3.70
CA LEU A 84 -11.17 -3.51 3.81
C LEU A 84 -10.85 -2.90 5.15
N ARG A 85 -10.46 -1.63 5.13
CA ARG A 85 -10.29 -0.83 6.34
C ARG A 85 -11.56 -0.02 6.58
N ILE A 86 -12.18 -0.22 7.73
CA ILE A 86 -13.34 0.53 8.19
C ILE A 86 -12.86 1.56 9.20
N ILE A 87 -13.29 2.79 9.00
CA ILE A 87 -12.99 3.92 9.90
C ILE A 87 -14.31 4.35 10.52
N ALA A 88 -14.49 4.03 11.80
CA ALA A 88 -15.70 4.38 12.55
C ALA A 88 -15.38 5.50 13.56
N PRO A 89 -16.05 6.66 13.50
CA PRO A 89 -15.95 7.66 14.54
C PRO A 89 -16.63 7.13 15.82
N VAL A 90 -15.98 7.31 16.96
CA VAL A 90 -16.43 6.83 18.27
C VAL A 90 -16.27 7.93 19.30
N GLY A 91 -17.24 8.07 20.19
CA GLY A 91 -17.13 8.93 21.38
C GLY A 91 -16.05 8.41 22.34
N SER A 92 -15.43 9.33 23.09
CA SER A 92 -14.35 8.99 24.02
C SER A 92 -14.78 7.92 25.03
N ASP A 93 -16.01 8.02 25.54
CA ASP A 93 -16.57 7.12 26.54
C ASP A 93 -16.66 5.67 26.05
N LEU A 94 -17.03 5.47 24.78
CA LEU A 94 -17.11 4.15 24.17
C LEU A 94 -15.71 3.62 23.80
N ALA A 95 -14.80 4.50 23.49
CA ALA A 95 -13.44 4.13 23.09
C ALA A 95 -12.61 3.58 24.25
N GLU A 96 -12.87 3.97 25.50
CA GLU A 96 -12.17 3.48 26.68
C GLU A 96 -12.30 1.95 26.88
N GLY A 97 -13.41 1.38 26.45
CA GLY A 97 -13.65 -0.07 26.50
C GLY A 97 -13.06 -0.88 25.34
N LEU A 98 -12.54 -0.21 24.31
CA LEU A 98 -12.04 -0.85 23.10
C LEU A 98 -10.52 -1.02 23.15
N LYS A 99 -10.03 -2.15 22.62
CA LYS A 99 -8.61 -2.46 22.58
C LYS A 99 -8.19 -2.93 21.18
N PRO A 100 -6.98 -2.57 20.73
CA PRO A 100 -6.41 -3.17 19.52
C PRO A 100 -6.41 -4.70 19.61
N GLY A 101 -6.68 -5.37 18.51
CA GLY A 101 -6.82 -6.83 18.43
C GLY A 101 -8.20 -7.37 18.82
N GLN A 102 -9.08 -6.56 19.38
CA GLN A 102 -10.45 -6.97 19.67
C GLN A 102 -11.25 -7.18 18.39
N VAL A 103 -12.12 -8.18 18.39
CA VAL A 103 -13.02 -8.51 17.29
C VAL A 103 -14.38 -7.91 17.55
N LEU A 104 -14.91 -7.19 16.57
CA LEU A 104 -16.24 -6.60 16.62
C LEU A 104 -17.08 -7.05 15.44
N PRO A 105 -18.39 -7.26 15.62
CA PRO A 105 -19.31 -7.49 14.52
C PRO A 105 -19.49 -6.22 13.71
N VAL A 106 -19.35 -6.35 12.39
CA VAL A 106 -19.52 -5.27 11.43
C VAL A 106 -20.53 -5.68 10.39
N ARG A 107 -21.52 -4.83 10.17
CA ARG A 107 -22.54 -5.02 9.12
C ARG A 107 -22.17 -4.21 7.89
N ILE A 108 -22.01 -4.90 6.76
CA ILE A 108 -21.70 -4.31 5.46
C ILE A 108 -22.70 -4.85 4.43
N GLY A 109 -23.46 -3.96 3.77
CA GLY A 109 -24.41 -4.39 2.73
C GLY A 109 -25.50 -5.37 3.20
N GLY A 110 -25.80 -5.40 4.52
CA GLY A 110 -26.77 -6.32 5.13
C GLY A 110 -26.16 -7.62 5.66
N GLU A 111 -24.91 -7.93 5.39
CA GLU A 111 -24.18 -9.07 5.94
C GLU A 111 -23.39 -8.68 7.18
N THR A 112 -23.33 -9.57 8.17
CA THR A 112 -22.50 -9.39 9.37
C THR A 112 -21.21 -10.17 9.22
N VAL A 113 -20.09 -9.46 9.35
CA VAL A 113 -18.73 -10.02 9.29
C VAL A 113 -17.93 -9.62 10.52
N GLN A 114 -16.83 -10.29 10.76
CA GLN A 114 -15.93 -9.97 11.88
C GLN A 114 -14.90 -8.92 11.45
N GLY A 115 -14.80 -7.83 12.22
CA GLY A 115 -13.79 -6.81 12.06
C GLY A 115 -12.80 -6.85 13.22
N PHE A 116 -11.50 -6.77 12.92
CA PHE A 116 -10.43 -6.73 13.91
C PHE A 116 -10.00 -5.29 14.12
N ILE A 117 -10.00 -4.80 15.36
CA ILE A 117 -9.49 -3.46 15.67
C ILE A 117 -7.99 -3.42 15.42
N GLU A 118 -7.57 -2.66 14.41
CA GLU A 118 -6.16 -2.38 14.11
C GLU A 118 -5.62 -1.30 15.05
N GLY A 119 -6.41 -0.28 15.30
CA GLY A 119 -6.01 0.82 16.17
C GLY A 119 -7.14 1.79 16.49
N ILE A 120 -6.88 2.61 17.50
CA ILE A 120 -7.75 3.70 17.93
C ILE A 120 -6.91 4.97 17.86
N VAL A 121 -7.31 5.91 17.02
CA VAL A 121 -6.54 7.13 16.75
C VAL A 121 -7.40 8.37 16.98
N PRO A 122 -6.82 9.49 17.43
CA PRO A 122 -7.54 10.76 17.50
C PRO A 122 -8.10 11.16 16.13
N SER A 123 -9.29 11.76 16.10
CA SER A 123 -9.94 12.14 14.84
C SER A 123 -9.15 13.18 14.04
N GLY A 124 -8.29 13.96 14.71
CA GLY A 124 -7.48 15.02 14.09
C GLY A 124 -8.30 16.16 13.48
N SER A 125 -9.62 16.13 13.59
CA SER A 125 -10.52 17.14 13.06
C SER A 125 -11.01 18.05 14.18
N THR A 126 -10.80 19.35 14.02
CA THR A 126 -11.35 20.37 14.96
C THR A 126 -12.87 20.43 14.94
N ASN A 127 -13.51 20.04 13.84
CA ASN A 127 -14.96 20.08 13.68
C ASN A 127 -15.69 18.82 14.22
N ALA A 128 -14.95 17.76 14.49
CA ALA A 128 -15.47 16.52 15.05
C ALA A 128 -14.45 15.94 16.04
N PRO A 129 -14.35 16.52 17.25
CA PRO A 129 -13.48 15.98 18.29
C PRO A 129 -13.95 14.57 18.66
N GLY A 130 -13.02 13.66 18.87
CA GLY A 130 -13.32 12.27 19.20
C GLY A 130 -12.20 11.34 18.78
N LEU A 131 -12.48 10.07 18.85
CA LEU A 131 -11.59 9.00 18.44
C LEU A 131 -12.15 8.32 17.19
N ARG A 132 -11.28 7.73 16.40
CA ARG A 132 -11.63 6.85 15.27
C ARG A 132 -11.08 5.47 15.53
N VAL A 133 -11.96 4.50 15.50
CA VAL A 133 -11.57 3.09 15.53
C VAL A 133 -11.34 2.64 14.08
N GLN A 134 -10.19 2.07 13.85
CA GLN A 134 -9.83 1.47 12.57
C GLN A 134 -9.97 -0.04 12.71
N LEU A 135 -10.81 -0.64 11.88
CA LEU A 135 -11.00 -2.08 11.83
C LEU A 135 -10.58 -2.62 10.48
N ILE A 136 -10.02 -3.80 10.48
CA ILE A 136 -9.73 -4.57 9.26
C ILE A 136 -10.77 -5.69 9.16
N VAL A 137 -11.35 -5.81 7.99
CA VAL A 137 -12.27 -6.88 7.61
C VAL A 137 -11.68 -7.62 6.41
N ASP A 138 -11.60 -8.93 6.50
CA ASP A 138 -11.21 -9.76 5.37
C ASP A 138 -12.34 -9.79 4.33
N ASN A 139 -11.99 -9.52 3.10
CA ASN A 139 -12.91 -9.48 1.96
C ASN A 139 -12.66 -10.65 1.01
N ALA A 140 -12.64 -11.86 1.55
CA ALA A 140 -12.47 -13.07 0.76
C ALA A 140 -13.58 -13.18 -0.31
N GLY A 141 -13.15 -13.31 -1.56
CA GLY A 141 -14.08 -13.35 -2.71
C GLY A 141 -14.58 -11.99 -3.19
N HIS A 142 -13.97 -10.88 -2.73
CA HIS A 142 -14.23 -9.51 -3.24
C HIS A 142 -15.73 -9.11 -3.19
N ARG A 143 -16.43 -9.54 -2.13
CA ARG A 143 -17.89 -9.36 -1.97
C ARG A 143 -18.27 -7.92 -1.67
N PHE A 144 -17.42 -7.22 -0.95
CA PHE A 144 -17.67 -5.84 -0.54
C PHE A 144 -16.79 -4.89 -1.35
N ARG A 145 -17.31 -3.72 -1.64
CA ARG A 145 -16.58 -2.66 -2.35
C ARG A 145 -16.14 -1.57 -1.38
N ALA A 146 -14.94 -1.02 -1.61
CA ALA A 146 -14.52 0.19 -0.94
C ALA A 146 -15.53 1.33 -1.16
N GLY A 147 -15.75 2.16 -0.14
CA GLY A 147 -16.77 3.21 -0.18
C GLY A 147 -18.19 2.76 0.24
N THR A 148 -18.40 1.47 0.53
CA THR A 148 -19.67 0.98 1.08
C THR A 148 -19.81 1.40 2.54
N LEU A 149 -21.03 1.79 2.94
CA LEU A 149 -21.34 2.10 4.34
C LEU A 149 -21.27 0.82 5.18
N ALA A 150 -20.54 0.91 6.29
CA ALA A 150 -20.44 -0.15 7.29
C ALA A 150 -20.95 0.35 8.65
N VAL A 151 -21.61 -0.53 9.38
CA VAL A 151 -22.09 -0.28 10.76
C VAL A 151 -21.32 -1.19 11.69
N VAL A 152 -20.62 -0.61 12.66
CA VAL A 152 -19.86 -1.35 13.67
C VAL A 152 -20.70 -1.43 14.93
N ASP A 153 -20.99 -2.64 15.40
CA ASP A 153 -21.71 -2.85 16.65
C ASP A 153 -20.67 -2.90 17.80
N VAL A 154 -20.64 -1.82 18.59
CA VAL A 154 -19.74 -1.71 19.75
C VAL A 154 -20.51 -2.18 20.98
N PRO A 155 -20.05 -3.22 21.70
CA PRO A 155 -20.66 -3.62 22.94
C PRO A 155 -20.50 -2.46 23.95
N LEU A 156 -21.58 -1.92 24.38
CA LEU A 156 -21.59 -1.05 25.55
C LEU A 156 -21.12 -1.92 26.72
N GLY A 157 -19.95 -1.61 27.27
CA GLY A 157 -19.54 -2.22 28.52
C GLY A 157 -20.72 -2.09 29.47
N ALA A 158 -21.04 -3.18 30.15
CA ALA A 158 -22.09 -3.16 31.18
C ALA A 158 -21.66 -2.12 32.24
N SER A 159 -22.01 -0.85 32.03
CA SER A 159 -22.18 0.06 33.13
C SER A 159 -23.28 -0.58 33.94
N GLU A 160 -22.96 -1.20 35.06
CA GLU A 160 -23.93 -1.48 36.08
C GLU A 160 -24.55 -0.11 36.42
N VAL A 161 -25.64 0.20 35.76
CA VAL A 161 -26.53 1.28 36.20
C VAL A 161 -27.07 0.76 37.53
N THR A 162 -26.35 1.05 38.61
CA THR A 162 -26.88 0.89 39.95
C THR A 162 -27.92 1.98 40.12
N GLY A 163 -29.07 1.74 39.55
CA GLY A 163 -30.24 2.63 39.64
C GLY A 163 -31.25 1.97 40.53
N ILE A 164 -31.85 2.75 41.44
CA ILE A 164 -33.03 2.30 42.18
C ILE A 164 -34.18 2.37 41.20
N LEU A 165 -34.77 1.25 40.84
CA LEU A 165 -36.00 1.18 40.06
C LEU A 165 -37.13 1.69 40.92
N ILE A 166 -37.64 2.90 40.60
CA ILE A 166 -38.81 3.45 41.23
C ILE A 166 -40.00 3.16 40.30
N PRO A 167 -41.09 2.52 40.80
CA PRO A 167 -42.30 2.33 40.02
C PRO A 167 -42.84 3.71 39.55
N ARG A 168 -43.33 3.74 38.31
CA ARG A 168 -43.82 5.00 37.69
C ARG A 168 -44.93 5.69 38.51
N GLU A 169 -45.70 4.89 39.24
CA GLU A 169 -46.77 5.37 40.13
C GLU A 169 -46.24 6.11 41.38
N ALA A 170 -44.94 5.99 41.67
CA ALA A 170 -44.30 6.71 42.78
C ALA A 170 -43.75 8.09 42.38
N LEU A 171 -43.86 8.47 41.10
CA LEU A 171 -43.46 9.76 40.59
C LEU A 171 -44.64 10.76 40.78
N ILE A 172 -44.53 11.63 41.78
CA ILE A 172 -45.49 12.76 41.97
C ILE A 172 -44.96 13.90 41.09
N GLU A 173 -45.62 14.15 39.95
CA GLU A 173 -45.42 15.38 39.18
C GLU A 173 -46.01 16.55 39.95
N LYS A 174 -45.17 17.40 40.52
CA LYS A 174 -45.58 18.66 41.11
C LYS A 174 -45.69 19.68 39.96
N GLY A 175 -46.89 19.82 39.40
CA GLY A 175 -47.21 20.86 38.42
C GLY A 175 -46.89 22.26 38.96
N ARG A 176 -46.36 23.07 38.04
CA ARG A 176 -46.18 24.52 38.25
C ARG A 176 -47.49 25.24 37.97
#